data_82fd0108e7a1ae75f8acada80b2e73c0
#
_entry.id   82fd0108e7a1ae75f8acada80b2e73c0
#
_cell.length_a   1.000
_cell.length_b   1.000
_cell.length_c   1.000
_cell.angle_alpha   90.00
_cell.angle_beta   90.00
_cell.angle_gamma   90.00
#
_symmetry.space_group_name_H-M   'P 1'
#
loop_
_entity.id
_entity.type
_entity.pdbx_description
1 polymer ?
#
loop_
_entity_poly.entity_id
_entity_poly.type
_entity_poly.pdbx_seq_one_letter_code
_entity_poly.pdbx_strand_id
1 'polypeptide(L)'
;MKNNQVTLGKLTLKTGETFFGEIFGSTEPQVGEIIFNTSMSGYQEVITDLSYTDQIVCFTYPHIGNVGTNEEDLESFTGGCKGIVIREATKVSSNWRNNEELSCFLEKKGITGLSGIDTRKLTRILREQGSQPAVISLKNYSEKKIKSLFDSFGDLKGKDLAQKVTCSENYLWRDGSCNTKVDLQKKFKVVAYDFGIKHNILRLLVDRGCEVNVVTAKTSAEEVLKMNPDGIFLSNGPGDPEPCDYAIKAIKKILEMKLPVFGICLGHQLLGLALGLETEKMKFGHHGANHPVKDLKSNEVFITSQNHGFTISENSIKNNNNVEVTHRSLFDNTIQGISYADGRVFSFQGHPEASPGCLLYTSPSPRDLYRSRMPSSA
;
A
#
# COMPACT_ATOMS: atom_id res chain seq x y z
N MET A 1 24.87 -9.46 -29.20
CA MET A 1 23.97 -8.28 -29.28
C MET A 1 22.57 -8.79 -29.45
N LYS A 2 21.73 -8.80 -28.36
CA LYS A 2 20.30 -9.10 -28.51
C LYS A 2 19.68 -7.95 -29.29
N ASN A 3 19.05 -8.24 -30.44
CA ASN A 3 18.24 -7.27 -31.16
C ASN A 3 17.21 -6.69 -30.19
N ASN A 4 17.39 -5.45 -29.75
CA ASN A 4 16.40 -4.71 -28.97
C ASN A 4 15.22 -4.35 -29.87
N GLN A 5 14.40 -5.33 -30.22
CA GLN A 5 13.15 -5.07 -30.93
C GLN A 5 12.20 -4.43 -29.93
N VAL A 6 11.86 -3.15 -30.14
CA VAL A 6 10.92 -2.40 -29.31
C VAL A 6 9.55 -3.07 -29.39
N THR A 7 9.03 -3.51 -28.25
CA THR A 7 7.71 -4.13 -28.17
C THR A 7 6.66 -3.05 -27.92
N LEU A 8 5.86 -2.77 -28.97
CA LEU A 8 4.80 -1.76 -28.86
C LEU A 8 3.60 -2.28 -28.09
N GLY A 9 3.10 -1.46 -27.19
CA GLY A 9 1.92 -1.72 -26.39
C GLY A 9 0.94 -0.57 -26.37
N LYS A 10 -0.16 -0.81 -25.68
CA LYS A 10 -1.20 0.19 -25.42
C LYS A 10 -1.80 0.02 -24.02
N LEU A 11 -2.18 1.15 -23.44
CA LEU A 11 -3.08 1.24 -22.28
C LEU A 11 -4.46 1.63 -22.82
N THR A 12 -5.48 0.87 -22.52
CA THR A 12 -6.87 1.19 -22.85
C THR A 12 -7.65 1.40 -21.57
N LEU A 13 -8.27 2.57 -21.41
CA LEU A 13 -9.17 2.89 -20.28
C LEU A 13 -10.58 2.37 -20.58
N LYS A 14 -11.35 2.06 -19.54
CA LYS A 14 -12.75 1.62 -19.69
C LYS A 14 -13.61 2.69 -20.38
N THR A 15 -13.27 3.97 -20.21
CA THR A 15 -13.93 5.12 -20.84
C THR A 15 -13.62 5.25 -22.34
N GLY A 16 -12.67 4.46 -22.87
CA GLY A 16 -12.33 4.36 -24.30
C GLY A 16 -11.03 5.04 -24.71
N GLU A 17 -10.43 5.89 -23.87
CA GLU A 17 -9.17 6.52 -24.20
C GLU A 17 -8.05 5.47 -24.28
N THR A 18 -7.17 5.64 -25.26
CA THR A 18 -6.04 4.75 -25.50
C THR A 18 -4.74 5.53 -25.60
N PHE A 19 -3.72 5.02 -24.94
CA PHE A 19 -2.35 5.53 -24.97
C PHE A 19 -1.44 4.47 -25.54
N PHE A 20 -0.52 4.85 -26.43
CA PHE A 20 0.45 3.94 -27.04
C PHE A 20 1.83 4.19 -26.49
N GLY A 21 2.60 3.12 -26.28
CA GLY A 21 3.95 3.18 -25.73
C GLY A 21 4.74 1.90 -25.96
N GLU A 22 5.79 1.73 -25.20
CA GLU A 22 6.70 0.59 -25.26
C GLU A 22 6.48 -0.33 -24.03
N ILE A 23 6.27 -1.62 -24.26
CA ILE A 23 6.19 -2.64 -23.21
C ILE A 23 7.60 -2.97 -22.71
N PHE A 24 7.72 -3.08 -21.40
CA PHE A 24 8.89 -3.61 -20.71
C PHE A 24 8.46 -4.49 -19.52
N GLY A 25 9.34 -5.36 -19.03
CA GLY A 25 8.98 -6.39 -18.08
C GLY A 25 8.17 -7.52 -18.74
N SER A 26 7.08 -7.96 -18.13
CA SER A 26 6.19 -8.97 -18.69
C SER A 26 5.47 -8.46 -19.95
N THR A 27 5.20 -9.36 -20.90
CA THR A 27 4.41 -9.06 -22.11
C THR A 27 2.95 -9.53 -22.02
N GLU A 28 2.58 -10.15 -20.89
CA GLU A 28 1.23 -10.64 -20.68
C GLU A 28 0.25 -9.46 -20.49
N PRO A 29 -0.96 -9.54 -21.05
CA PRO A 29 -1.95 -8.51 -20.86
C PRO A 29 -2.38 -8.45 -19.39
N GLN A 30 -2.45 -7.25 -18.84
CA GLN A 30 -2.86 -7.01 -17.46
C GLN A 30 -4.12 -6.15 -17.42
N VAL A 31 -5.03 -6.49 -16.52
CA VAL A 31 -6.22 -5.69 -16.21
C VAL A 31 -6.21 -5.33 -14.73
N GLY A 32 -6.57 -4.09 -14.42
CA GLY A 32 -6.65 -3.60 -13.05
C GLY A 32 -7.30 -2.22 -12.99
N GLU A 33 -7.60 -1.75 -11.78
CA GLU A 33 -8.00 -0.36 -11.59
C GLU A 33 -6.77 0.54 -11.74
N ILE A 34 -6.81 1.48 -12.69
CA ILE A 34 -5.71 2.43 -12.85
C ILE A 34 -5.84 3.57 -11.88
N ILE A 35 -4.73 3.80 -11.16
CA ILE A 35 -4.55 4.93 -10.24
C ILE A 35 -3.27 5.69 -10.60
N PHE A 36 -3.07 6.89 -10.06
CA PHE A 36 -1.80 7.60 -10.19
C PHE A 36 -1.13 7.75 -8.83
N ASN A 37 0.19 7.64 -8.80
CA ASN A 37 0.99 7.82 -7.59
C ASN A 37 1.94 9.01 -7.77
N THR A 38 1.97 9.90 -6.77
CA THR A 38 2.74 11.15 -6.79
C THR A 38 4.07 11.09 -6.05
N SER A 39 4.47 9.93 -5.56
CA SER A 39 5.78 9.75 -4.90
C SER A 39 6.93 10.04 -5.87
N MET A 40 7.95 10.75 -5.38
CA MET A 40 9.13 11.11 -6.17
C MET A 40 10.22 10.04 -6.12
N SER A 41 10.09 9.06 -5.23
CA SER A 41 11.04 7.96 -4.99
C SER A 41 10.30 6.74 -4.46
N GLY A 42 11.00 5.60 -4.34
CA GLY A 42 10.43 4.39 -3.75
C GLY A 42 9.49 3.64 -4.69
N TYR A 43 9.78 3.64 -5.98
CA TYR A 43 8.93 2.93 -6.93
C TYR A 43 8.91 1.42 -6.68
N GLN A 44 10.00 0.82 -6.18
CA GLN A 44 10.05 -0.60 -5.89
C GLN A 44 9.14 -0.96 -4.72
N GLU A 45 9.14 -0.16 -3.66
CA GLU A 45 8.25 -0.30 -2.51
C GLU A 45 6.78 -0.20 -2.96
N VAL A 46 6.44 0.76 -3.83
CA VAL A 46 5.10 0.88 -4.41
C VAL A 46 4.73 -0.35 -5.24
N ILE A 47 5.63 -0.83 -6.11
CA ILE A 47 5.38 -1.99 -6.98
C ILE A 47 5.13 -3.25 -6.17
N THR A 48 5.81 -3.43 -5.04
CA THR A 48 5.75 -4.64 -4.21
C THR A 48 4.78 -4.56 -3.02
N ASP A 49 4.18 -3.40 -2.77
CA ASP A 49 3.15 -3.24 -1.75
C ASP A 49 1.85 -3.95 -2.17
N LEU A 50 1.44 -4.94 -1.37
CA LEU A 50 0.22 -5.73 -1.60
C LEU A 50 -1.06 -4.88 -1.61
N SER A 51 -1.04 -3.68 -1.03
CA SER A 51 -2.17 -2.74 -1.10
C SER A 51 -2.50 -2.29 -2.52
N TYR A 52 -1.58 -2.44 -3.49
CA TYR A 52 -1.83 -2.20 -4.93
C TYR A 52 -2.30 -3.45 -5.69
N THR A 53 -2.68 -4.52 -5.01
CA THR A 53 -3.21 -5.73 -5.67
C THR A 53 -4.41 -5.40 -6.54
N ASP A 54 -4.42 -5.94 -7.77
CA ASP A 54 -5.42 -5.68 -8.81
C ASP A 54 -5.47 -4.22 -9.28
N GLN A 55 -4.40 -3.43 -9.05
CA GLN A 55 -4.26 -2.06 -9.58
C GLN A 55 -3.13 -1.96 -10.61
N ILE A 56 -3.28 -0.97 -11.51
CA ILE A 56 -2.24 -0.49 -12.43
C ILE A 56 -1.81 0.88 -11.94
N VAL A 57 -0.51 1.06 -11.69
CA VAL A 57 0.01 2.30 -11.11
C VAL A 57 0.61 3.19 -12.18
N CYS A 58 0.04 4.39 -12.38
CA CYS A 58 0.64 5.45 -13.17
C CYS A 58 1.56 6.29 -12.29
N PHE A 59 2.87 6.20 -12.47
CA PHE A 59 3.82 7.07 -11.78
C PHE A 59 3.87 8.45 -12.45
N THR A 60 3.65 9.49 -11.65
CA THR A 60 3.75 10.87 -12.12
C THR A 60 5.19 11.36 -12.19
N TYR A 61 6.09 10.75 -11.41
CA TYR A 61 7.52 11.03 -11.45
C TYR A 61 8.13 10.48 -12.76
N PRO A 62 8.91 11.29 -13.50
CA PRO A 62 9.35 10.93 -14.85
C PRO A 62 10.44 9.87 -14.90
N HIS A 63 11.30 9.77 -13.89
CA HIS A 63 12.47 8.89 -13.88
C HIS A 63 12.22 7.64 -13.04
N ILE A 64 11.78 6.57 -13.67
CA ILE A 64 11.52 5.28 -13.02
C ILE A 64 12.52 4.24 -13.52
N GLY A 65 13.10 3.46 -12.60
CA GLY A 65 14.14 2.46 -12.87
C GLY A 65 15.57 2.98 -12.71
N ASN A 66 15.77 4.26 -12.45
CA ASN A 66 17.09 4.89 -12.36
C ASN A 66 17.97 4.37 -11.22
N VAL A 67 17.40 3.84 -10.16
CA VAL A 67 18.12 3.27 -9.00
C VAL A 67 18.18 1.74 -9.03
N GLY A 68 17.56 1.09 -10.03
CA GLY A 68 17.45 -0.36 -10.09
C GLY A 68 16.51 -0.94 -9.03
N THR A 69 16.67 -2.21 -8.71
CA THR A 69 15.92 -2.92 -7.67
C THR A 69 16.86 -3.74 -6.80
N ASN A 70 16.42 -4.05 -5.57
CA ASN A 70 17.17 -4.83 -4.59
C ASN A 70 16.22 -5.61 -3.66
N GLU A 71 16.75 -6.50 -2.82
CA GLU A 71 15.95 -7.34 -1.93
C GLU A 71 15.48 -6.63 -0.66
N GLU A 72 16.16 -5.57 -0.23
CA GLU A 72 15.87 -4.87 1.03
C GLU A 72 14.65 -3.96 0.92
N ASP A 73 14.41 -3.38 -0.27
CA ASP A 73 13.30 -2.46 -0.54
C ASP A 73 11.99 -3.18 -0.93
N LEU A 74 11.93 -4.50 -0.73
CA LEU A 74 10.72 -5.28 -0.92
C LEU A 74 9.76 -5.09 0.25
N GLU A 75 8.52 -4.72 -0.06
CA GLU A 75 7.42 -4.70 0.91
C GLU A 75 6.65 -6.03 0.96
N SER A 76 6.82 -6.88 -0.06
CA SER A 76 6.33 -8.25 -0.11
C SER A 76 7.13 -9.11 -1.07
N PHE A 77 7.24 -10.40 -0.78
CA PHE A 77 7.88 -11.37 -1.67
C PHE A 77 6.94 -11.88 -2.78
N THR A 78 5.63 -11.87 -2.55
CA THR A 78 4.65 -12.65 -3.33
C THR A 78 3.78 -11.85 -4.27
N GLY A 79 3.74 -10.53 -4.21
CA GLY A 79 2.76 -9.77 -4.96
C GLY A 79 3.11 -8.32 -5.18
N GLY A 80 2.10 -7.57 -5.49
CA GLY A 80 2.17 -6.14 -5.78
C GLY A 80 1.14 -5.72 -6.83
N CYS A 81 1.41 -4.63 -7.52
CA CYS A 81 0.53 -4.13 -8.58
C CYS A 81 0.50 -5.06 -9.80
N LYS A 82 -0.53 -4.95 -10.63
CA LYS A 82 -0.68 -5.69 -11.90
C LYS A 82 0.17 -5.14 -13.02
N GLY A 83 0.39 -3.84 -13.02
CA GLY A 83 1.18 -3.18 -14.05
C GLY A 83 1.57 -1.78 -13.66
N ILE A 84 2.52 -1.22 -14.39
CA ILE A 84 2.95 0.16 -14.21
C ILE A 84 2.91 0.93 -15.53
N VAL A 85 2.57 2.21 -15.43
CA VAL A 85 2.57 3.15 -16.55
C VAL A 85 3.48 4.31 -16.20
N ILE A 86 4.46 4.58 -17.06
CA ILE A 86 5.50 5.57 -16.79
C ILE A 86 5.78 6.43 -18.03
N ARG A 87 6.35 7.60 -17.80
CA ARG A 87 6.79 8.48 -18.88
C ARG A 87 8.01 7.90 -19.59
N GLU A 88 9.02 7.49 -18.85
CA GLU A 88 10.28 6.99 -19.38
C GLU A 88 10.82 5.86 -18.52
N ALA A 89 11.22 4.76 -19.16
CA ALA A 89 11.92 3.65 -18.52
C ALA A 89 13.43 3.86 -18.62
N THR A 90 14.11 3.87 -17.49
CA THR A 90 15.58 3.92 -17.47
C THR A 90 16.14 2.59 -17.97
N LYS A 91 17.04 2.65 -18.94
CA LYS A 91 17.66 1.45 -19.55
C LYS A 91 18.84 0.91 -18.76
N VAL A 92 19.51 1.78 -18.02
CA VAL A 92 20.69 1.43 -17.20
C VAL A 92 20.54 2.13 -15.87
N SER A 93 20.43 1.36 -14.82
CA SER A 93 20.35 1.89 -13.45
C SER A 93 21.73 2.33 -12.95
N SER A 94 21.74 3.30 -12.06
CA SER A 94 22.96 3.86 -11.47
C SER A 94 22.75 4.12 -9.98
N ASN A 95 22.89 3.08 -9.18
CA ASN A 95 22.86 3.18 -7.72
C ASN A 95 23.69 2.04 -7.12
N TRP A 96 24.37 2.30 -6.02
CA TRP A 96 25.23 1.30 -5.35
C TRP A 96 24.43 0.12 -4.76
N ARG A 97 23.13 0.29 -4.50
CA ARG A 97 22.21 -0.77 -4.01
C ARG A 97 21.56 -1.57 -5.14
N ASN A 98 21.85 -1.23 -6.39
CA ASN A 98 21.26 -1.94 -7.52
C ASN A 98 21.75 -3.38 -7.61
N ASN A 99 20.85 -4.33 -7.51
CA ASN A 99 21.10 -5.75 -7.74
C ASN A 99 20.58 -6.19 -9.11
N GLU A 100 19.52 -5.53 -9.61
CA GLU A 100 18.84 -5.91 -10.83
C GLU A 100 18.13 -4.71 -11.51
N GLU A 101 18.11 -4.70 -12.84
CA GLU A 101 17.36 -3.72 -13.62
C GLU A 101 15.86 -3.89 -13.45
N LEU A 102 15.12 -2.78 -13.40
CA LEU A 102 13.67 -2.78 -13.19
C LEU A 102 12.93 -3.67 -14.21
N SER A 103 13.33 -3.67 -15.47
CA SER A 103 12.67 -4.48 -16.51
C SER A 103 12.75 -5.99 -16.21
N CYS A 104 13.94 -6.47 -15.78
CA CYS A 104 14.13 -7.87 -15.39
C CYS A 104 13.34 -8.23 -14.13
N PHE A 105 13.32 -7.33 -13.16
CA PHE A 105 12.54 -7.49 -11.94
C PHE A 105 11.04 -7.64 -12.24
N LEU A 106 10.47 -6.77 -13.08
CA LEU A 106 9.06 -6.83 -13.48
C LEU A 106 8.74 -8.10 -14.24
N GLU A 107 9.63 -8.54 -15.16
CA GLU A 107 9.45 -9.80 -15.90
C GLU A 107 9.34 -11.00 -14.95
N LYS A 108 10.27 -11.12 -13.99
CA LYS A 108 10.25 -12.18 -12.97
C LYS A 108 8.99 -12.18 -12.11
N LYS A 109 8.44 -10.98 -11.84
CA LYS A 109 7.21 -10.81 -11.06
C LYS A 109 5.92 -10.94 -11.90
N GLY A 110 6.02 -11.09 -13.21
CA GLY A 110 4.87 -11.14 -14.12
C GLY A 110 4.12 -9.80 -14.22
N ILE A 111 4.81 -8.68 -13.93
CA ILE A 111 4.25 -7.33 -13.98
C ILE A 111 4.55 -6.70 -15.33
N THR A 112 3.54 -6.13 -15.98
CA THR A 112 3.69 -5.48 -17.29
C THR A 112 3.90 -3.99 -17.11
N GLY A 113 5.01 -3.47 -17.65
CA GLY A 113 5.31 -2.05 -17.70
C GLY A 113 4.97 -1.46 -19.07
N LEU A 114 4.47 -0.23 -19.10
CA LEU A 114 4.25 0.57 -20.32
C LEU A 114 4.92 1.93 -20.17
N SER A 115 5.90 2.22 -21.01
CA SER A 115 6.65 3.48 -21.04
C SER A 115 6.34 4.32 -22.28
N GLY A 116 6.78 5.57 -22.30
CA GLY A 116 6.52 6.51 -23.41
C GLY A 116 5.15 7.17 -23.35
N ILE A 117 4.48 7.11 -22.19
CA ILE A 117 3.11 7.62 -22.01
C ILE A 117 3.12 9.07 -21.52
N ASP A 118 2.17 9.87 -22.03
CA ASP A 118 1.84 11.16 -21.43
C ASP A 118 1.13 10.94 -20.07
N THR A 119 1.93 10.68 -19.03
CA THR A 119 1.45 10.45 -17.67
C THR A 119 0.72 11.66 -17.10
N ARG A 120 1.06 12.88 -17.53
CA ARG A 120 0.37 14.12 -17.12
C ARG A 120 -1.06 14.15 -17.66
N LYS A 121 -1.26 13.85 -18.95
CA LYS A 121 -2.59 13.75 -19.55
C LYS A 121 -3.41 12.65 -18.87
N LEU A 122 -2.82 11.48 -18.65
CA LEU A 122 -3.48 10.37 -17.99
C LEU A 122 -3.90 10.74 -16.56
N THR A 123 -3.01 11.35 -15.77
CA THR A 123 -3.32 11.82 -14.41
C THR A 123 -4.47 12.82 -14.38
N ARG A 124 -4.54 13.74 -15.36
CA ARG A 124 -5.66 14.69 -15.44
C ARG A 124 -6.99 13.97 -15.72
N ILE A 125 -7.02 12.99 -16.61
CA ILE A 125 -8.19 12.16 -16.86
C ILE A 125 -8.66 11.46 -15.57
N LEU A 126 -7.74 10.83 -14.85
CA LEU A 126 -8.06 10.13 -13.60
C LEU A 126 -8.57 11.06 -12.49
N ARG A 127 -8.05 12.29 -12.41
CA ARG A 127 -8.57 13.31 -11.46
C ARG A 127 -9.98 13.77 -11.82
N GLU A 128 -10.27 13.93 -13.12
CA GLU A 128 -11.55 14.41 -13.60
C GLU A 128 -12.63 13.33 -13.61
N GLN A 129 -12.29 12.10 -14.03
CA GLN A 129 -13.24 11.01 -14.23
C GLN A 129 -13.23 9.97 -13.07
N GLY A 130 -12.20 9.96 -12.25
CA GLY A 130 -11.99 8.97 -11.19
C GLY A 130 -11.05 7.83 -11.62
N SER A 131 -10.63 7.02 -10.64
CA SER A 131 -9.97 5.74 -10.90
C SER A 131 -10.96 4.81 -11.63
N GLN A 132 -10.45 4.00 -12.57
CA GLN A 132 -11.29 3.17 -13.41
C GLN A 132 -10.53 1.93 -13.90
N PRO A 133 -11.23 0.88 -14.35
CA PRO A 133 -10.57 -0.25 -14.99
C PRO A 133 -9.77 0.16 -16.22
N ALA A 134 -8.58 -0.43 -16.36
CA ALA A 134 -7.70 -0.26 -17.51
C ALA A 134 -7.03 -1.58 -17.89
N VAL A 135 -6.62 -1.69 -19.16
CA VAL A 135 -5.89 -2.85 -19.69
C VAL A 135 -4.60 -2.37 -20.32
N ILE A 136 -3.46 -2.95 -19.87
CA ILE A 136 -2.18 -2.89 -20.58
C ILE A 136 -2.07 -4.12 -21.47
N SER A 137 -1.75 -3.95 -22.74
CA SER A 137 -1.61 -5.05 -23.69
C SER A 137 -0.66 -4.71 -24.82
N LEU A 138 -0.26 -5.72 -25.59
CA LEU A 138 0.43 -5.51 -26.86
C LEU A 138 -0.44 -4.66 -27.80
N LYS A 139 0.19 -3.86 -28.67
CA LYS A 139 -0.52 -2.95 -29.61
C LYS A 139 -1.59 -3.67 -30.42
N ASN A 140 -1.28 -4.87 -30.92
CA ASN A 140 -2.16 -5.65 -31.80
C ASN A 140 -3.15 -6.55 -31.03
N TYR A 141 -3.25 -6.39 -29.70
CA TYR A 141 -4.17 -7.18 -28.91
C TYR A 141 -5.63 -6.86 -29.28
N SER A 142 -6.43 -7.91 -29.48
CA SER A 142 -7.80 -7.79 -30.00
C SER A 142 -8.71 -7.01 -29.04
N GLU A 143 -9.50 -6.07 -29.57
CA GLU A 143 -10.48 -5.31 -28.78
C GLU A 143 -11.54 -6.19 -28.13
N LYS A 144 -11.94 -7.29 -28.80
CA LYS A 144 -12.83 -8.30 -28.21
C LYS A 144 -12.25 -8.91 -26.94
N LYS A 145 -10.94 -9.21 -26.94
CA LYS A 145 -10.25 -9.75 -25.75
C LYS A 145 -10.10 -8.66 -24.67
N ILE A 146 -9.85 -7.40 -25.05
CA ILE A 146 -9.81 -6.27 -24.09
C ILE A 146 -11.16 -6.14 -23.40
N LYS A 147 -12.25 -6.19 -24.14
CA LYS A 147 -13.61 -6.16 -23.57
C LYS A 147 -13.85 -7.31 -22.61
N SER A 148 -13.46 -8.51 -22.98
CA SER A 148 -13.56 -9.69 -22.10
C SER A 148 -12.77 -9.51 -20.79
N LEU A 149 -11.58 -8.87 -20.82
CA LEU A 149 -10.80 -8.55 -19.62
C LEU A 149 -11.53 -7.55 -18.73
N PHE A 150 -12.14 -6.48 -19.31
CA PHE A 150 -12.96 -5.56 -18.55
C PHE A 150 -14.17 -6.23 -17.90
N ASP A 151 -14.88 -7.07 -18.66
CA ASP A 151 -16.07 -7.78 -18.17
C ASP A 151 -15.71 -8.74 -17.02
N SER A 152 -14.56 -9.42 -17.09
CA SER A 152 -14.07 -10.32 -16.03
C SER A 152 -13.55 -9.57 -14.82
N PHE A 153 -12.96 -8.40 -14.99
CA PHE A 153 -12.42 -7.61 -13.90
C PHE A 153 -13.52 -6.93 -13.08
N GLY A 154 -14.51 -6.30 -13.75
CA GLY A 154 -15.57 -5.54 -13.10
C GLY A 154 -15.08 -4.28 -12.41
N ASP A 155 -15.15 -4.24 -11.07
CA ASP A 155 -14.69 -3.14 -10.20
C ASP A 155 -13.96 -3.70 -8.98
N LEU A 156 -13.20 -2.87 -8.27
CA LEU A 156 -12.62 -3.24 -6.97
C LEU A 156 -13.66 -3.24 -5.84
N LYS A 157 -14.71 -2.42 -5.96
CA LYS A 157 -15.79 -2.37 -4.96
C LYS A 157 -16.46 -3.75 -4.84
N GLY A 158 -16.65 -4.21 -3.62
CA GLY A 158 -17.23 -5.51 -3.31
C GLY A 158 -16.28 -6.70 -3.45
N LYS A 159 -14.98 -6.49 -3.73
CA LYS A 159 -13.99 -7.58 -3.78
C LYS A 159 -13.21 -7.68 -2.48
N ASP A 160 -13.21 -8.88 -1.89
CA ASP A 160 -12.31 -9.24 -0.79
C ASP A 160 -10.92 -9.56 -1.35
N LEU A 161 -10.05 -8.55 -1.40
CA LEU A 161 -8.67 -8.73 -1.81
C LEU A 161 -7.75 -9.07 -0.62
N ALA A 162 -8.14 -8.76 0.61
CA ALA A 162 -7.37 -9.12 1.79
C ALA A 162 -7.22 -10.65 1.92
N GLN A 163 -8.29 -11.39 1.65
CA GLN A 163 -8.24 -12.87 1.61
C GLN A 163 -7.31 -13.41 0.52
N LYS A 164 -7.12 -12.69 -0.57
CA LYS A 164 -6.27 -13.10 -1.70
C LYS A 164 -4.78 -12.97 -1.39
N VAL A 165 -4.41 -12.02 -0.53
CA VAL A 165 -3.01 -11.64 -0.27
C VAL A 165 -2.50 -12.03 1.11
N THR A 166 -3.37 -12.41 2.03
CA THR A 166 -2.99 -12.84 3.39
C THR A 166 -2.05 -14.05 3.35
N CYS A 167 -1.22 -14.20 4.36
CA CYS A 167 -0.34 -15.36 4.51
C CYS A 167 -1.14 -16.67 4.56
N SER A 168 -0.52 -17.76 4.10
CA SER A 168 -1.14 -19.11 4.11
C SER A 168 -1.17 -19.72 5.50
N GLU A 169 -0.20 -19.38 6.36
CA GLU A 169 0.00 -19.91 7.71
C GLU A 169 0.46 -18.81 8.65
N ASN A 170 0.14 -18.96 9.93
CA ASN A 170 0.63 -18.06 10.97
C ASN A 170 2.14 -18.24 11.16
N TYR A 171 2.86 -17.14 11.35
CA TYR A 171 4.31 -17.19 11.52
C TYR A 171 4.81 -16.12 12.51
N LEU A 172 6.02 -16.35 13.03
CA LEU A 172 6.72 -15.39 13.87
C LEU A 172 7.71 -14.58 13.03
N TRP A 173 7.54 -13.25 13.01
CA TRP A 173 8.49 -12.34 12.37
C TRP A 173 9.60 -11.94 13.35
N ARG A 174 10.85 -11.92 12.88
CA ARG A 174 12.03 -11.69 13.75
C ARG A 174 12.99 -10.62 13.24
N ASP A 175 12.85 -10.20 11.99
CA ASP A 175 13.81 -9.31 11.37
C ASP A 175 13.45 -7.84 11.66
N GLY A 176 14.46 -7.07 12.09
CA GLY A 176 14.38 -5.63 12.24
C GLY A 176 14.73 -4.90 10.94
N SER A 177 14.78 -3.57 11.00
CA SER A 177 15.19 -2.72 9.89
C SER A 177 16.66 -2.98 9.53
N CYS A 178 16.99 -2.85 8.24
CA CYS A 178 18.34 -3.10 7.71
C CYS A 178 18.88 -4.50 8.02
N ASN A 179 18.01 -5.52 8.09
CA ASN A 179 18.36 -6.91 8.43
C ASN A 179 19.14 -7.06 9.76
N THR A 180 19.00 -6.08 10.64
CA THR A 180 19.59 -6.17 11.98
C THR A 180 18.84 -7.22 12.78
N LYS A 181 19.52 -8.28 13.18
CA LYS A 181 19.01 -9.19 14.23
C LYS A 181 19.07 -8.42 15.55
N VAL A 182 17.96 -7.86 15.94
CA VAL A 182 17.87 -7.08 17.15
C VAL A 182 17.74 -8.08 18.31
N ASP A 183 18.79 -8.24 19.09
CA ASP A 183 18.76 -8.95 20.38
C ASP A 183 18.16 -8.03 21.45
N LEU A 184 16.92 -7.58 21.18
CA LEU A 184 16.17 -6.79 22.14
C LEU A 184 15.53 -7.72 23.16
N GLN A 185 15.67 -7.38 24.43
CA GLN A 185 14.78 -7.94 25.45
C GLN A 185 13.34 -7.65 25.01
N LYS A 186 12.66 -8.70 24.55
CA LYS A 186 11.27 -8.62 24.08
C LYS A 186 10.39 -8.06 25.19
N LYS A 187 9.78 -6.90 24.96
CA LYS A 187 8.96 -6.21 25.96
C LYS A 187 7.48 -6.48 25.79
N PHE A 188 7.02 -6.63 24.54
CA PHE A 188 5.60 -6.75 24.22
C PHE A 188 5.37 -7.85 23.19
N LYS A 189 4.28 -8.59 23.36
CA LYS A 189 3.79 -9.59 22.43
C LYS A 189 2.66 -9.01 21.58
N VAL A 190 2.90 -8.83 20.30
CA VAL A 190 1.94 -8.27 19.35
C VAL A 190 1.45 -9.36 18.41
N VAL A 191 0.13 -9.49 18.27
CA VAL A 191 -0.47 -10.30 17.20
C VAL A 191 -0.90 -9.36 16.08
N ALA A 192 -0.34 -9.57 14.89
CA ALA A 192 -0.60 -8.78 13.70
C ALA A 192 -1.47 -9.56 12.72
N TYR A 193 -2.69 -9.08 12.44
CA TYR A 193 -3.51 -9.60 11.36
C TYR A 193 -2.91 -9.19 10.01
N ASP A 194 -2.68 -10.17 9.15
CA ASP A 194 -2.18 -9.96 7.80
C ASP A 194 -3.33 -9.81 6.79
N PHE A 195 -3.62 -8.58 6.41
CA PHE A 195 -4.53 -8.25 5.32
C PHE A 195 -3.77 -7.87 4.03
N GLY A 196 -2.47 -8.10 3.98
CA GLY A 196 -1.52 -7.65 2.96
C GLY A 196 -0.44 -6.78 3.59
N ILE A 197 0.13 -7.24 4.71
CA ILE A 197 1.04 -6.49 5.56
C ILE A 197 2.35 -6.17 4.84
N LYS A 198 2.80 -4.92 4.95
CA LYS A 198 4.13 -4.52 4.53
C LYS A 198 5.20 -5.02 5.49
N HIS A 199 6.29 -5.54 4.94
CA HIS A 199 7.44 -5.98 5.73
C HIS A 199 8.01 -4.88 6.61
N ASN A 200 8.00 -3.62 6.13
CA ASN A 200 8.55 -2.52 6.92
C ASN A 200 7.77 -2.26 8.23
N ILE A 201 6.46 -2.50 8.25
CA ILE A 201 5.66 -2.45 9.49
C ILE A 201 6.18 -3.47 10.51
N LEU A 202 6.40 -4.71 10.05
CA LEU A 202 6.89 -5.79 10.92
C LEU A 202 8.28 -5.49 11.46
N ARG A 203 9.18 -4.98 10.59
CA ARG A 203 10.54 -4.58 10.98
C ARG A 203 10.51 -3.50 12.06
N LEU A 204 9.68 -2.47 11.88
CA LEU A 204 9.56 -1.37 12.84
C LEU A 204 8.94 -1.79 14.19
N LEU A 205 8.04 -2.76 14.21
CA LEU A 205 7.52 -3.33 15.45
C LEU A 205 8.62 -4.09 16.20
N VAL A 206 9.43 -4.89 15.49
CA VAL A 206 10.57 -5.60 16.08
C VAL A 206 11.61 -4.63 16.61
N ASP A 207 11.97 -3.58 15.88
CA ASP A 207 12.91 -2.55 16.32
C ASP A 207 12.48 -1.86 17.63
N ARG A 208 11.15 -1.84 17.89
CA ARG A 208 10.58 -1.31 19.14
C ARG A 208 10.45 -2.34 20.26
N GLY A 209 11.03 -3.52 20.10
CA GLY A 209 11.04 -4.59 21.10
C GLY A 209 9.79 -5.45 21.12
N CYS A 210 9.00 -5.46 20.05
CA CYS A 210 7.84 -6.35 19.95
C CYS A 210 8.25 -7.74 19.46
N GLU A 211 7.67 -8.78 20.08
CA GLU A 211 7.56 -10.11 19.48
C GLU A 211 6.32 -10.13 18.60
N VAL A 212 6.49 -10.28 17.29
CA VAL A 212 5.40 -10.12 16.33
C VAL A 212 4.96 -11.48 15.80
N ASN A 213 3.77 -11.93 16.21
CA ASN A 213 3.10 -13.10 15.65
C ASN A 213 2.15 -12.65 14.56
N VAL A 214 2.45 -12.99 13.31
CA VAL A 214 1.60 -12.68 12.16
C VAL A 214 0.59 -13.78 11.98
N VAL A 215 -0.68 -13.41 11.88
CA VAL A 215 -1.80 -14.35 11.71
C VAL A 215 -2.58 -14.04 10.43
N THR A 216 -3.20 -15.07 9.86
CA THR A 216 -4.01 -14.92 8.65
C THR A 216 -5.20 -13.99 8.88
N ALA A 217 -5.69 -13.37 7.82
CA ALA A 217 -6.86 -12.49 7.85
C ALA A 217 -8.11 -13.13 8.48
N LYS A 218 -8.25 -14.45 8.39
CA LYS A 218 -9.41 -15.23 8.89
C LYS A 218 -9.22 -15.81 10.29
N THR A 219 -8.09 -15.60 10.92
CA THR A 219 -7.85 -16.11 12.29
C THR A 219 -8.90 -15.55 13.23
N SER A 220 -9.53 -16.43 14.00
CA SER A 220 -10.58 -16.03 14.93
C SER A 220 -10.05 -15.25 16.14
N ALA A 221 -10.89 -14.43 16.75
CA ALA A 221 -10.53 -13.71 17.98
C ALA A 221 -10.11 -14.68 19.09
N GLU A 222 -10.79 -15.82 19.21
CA GLU A 222 -10.49 -16.85 20.20
C GLU A 222 -9.09 -17.45 20.03
N GLU A 223 -8.66 -17.69 18.81
CA GLU A 223 -7.31 -18.19 18.51
C GLU A 223 -6.26 -17.14 18.85
N VAL A 224 -6.49 -15.87 18.49
CA VAL A 224 -5.60 -14.77 18.81
C VAL A 224 -5.47 -14.58 20.33
N LEU A 225 -6.57 -14.61 21.06
CA LEU A 225 -6.59 -14.45 22.51
C LEU A 225 -5.85 -15.57 23.24
N LYS A 226 -5.86 -16.81 22.73
CA LYS A 226 -5.04 -17.92 23.26
C LYS A 226 -3.54 -17.67 23.17
N MET A 227 -3.10 -16.76 22.30
CA MET A 227 -1.69 -16.37 22.20
C MET A 227 -1.26 -15.41 23.31
N ASN A 228 -2.18 -14.92 24.15
CA ASN A 228 -1.97 -13.95 25.21
C ASN A 228 -1.19 -12.70 24.72
N PRO A 229 -1.73 -11.93 23.76
CA PRO A 229 -1.07 -10.74 23.25
C PRO A 229 -1.18 -9.57 24.24
N ASP A 230 -0.14 -8.71 24.24
CA ASP A 230 -0.19 -7.41 24.92
C ASP A 230 -0.90 -6.35 24.06
N GLY A 231 -0.94 -6.55 22.73
CA GLY A 231 -1.64 -5.68 21.79
C GLY A 231 -1.91 -6.36 20.45
N ILE A 232 -2.87 -5.80 19.73
CA ILE A 232 -3.31 -6.27 18.40
C ILE A 232 -2.97 -5.23 17.37
N PHE A 233 -2.40 -5.67 16.25
CA PHE A 233 -2.13 -4.85 15.10
C PHE A 233 -3.01 -5.29 13.90
N LEU A 234 -3.72 -4.33 13.30
CA LEU A 234 -4.51 -4.53 12.09
C LEU A 234 -3.78 -3.92 10.91
N SER A 235 -3.28 -4.75 10.01
CA SER A 235 -2.39 -4.29 8.95
C SER A 235 -3.09 -3.47 7.86
N ASN A 236 -2.27 -2.85 7.01
CA ASN A 236 -2.67 -2.37 5.70
C ASN A 236 -3.11 -3.54 4.80
N GLY A 237 -3.72 -3.22 3.67
CA GLY A 237 -4.13 -4.20 2.68
C GLY A 237 -4.89 -3.58 1.51
N PRO A 238 -5.17 -4.38 0.47
CA PRO A 238 -5.86 -3.93 -0.74
C PRO A 238 -7.39 -4.01 -0.64
N GLY A 239 -8.05 -3.27 -1.50
CA GLY A 239 -9.44 -3.46 -1.86
C GLY A 239 -10.45 -2.78 -0.95
N ASP A 240 -11.66 -3.31 -1.00
CA ASP A 240 -12.81 -2.83 -0.25
C ASP A 240 -12.83 -3.48 1.15
N PRO A 241 -12.96 -2.72 2.25
CA PRO A 241 -13.05 -3.29 3.58
C PRO A 241 -14.38 -3.99 3.88
N GLU A 242 -15.49 -3.62 3.23
CA GLU A 242 -16.82 -4.14 3.54
C GLU A 242 -16.97 -5.66 3.39
N PRO A 243 -16.39 -6.31 2.35
CA PRO A 243 -16.48 -7.77 2.21
C PRO A 243 -15.70 -8.57 3.26
N CYS A 244 -14.83 -7.93 4.05
CA CYS A 244 -14.00 -8.59 5.07
C CYS A 244 -14.79 -8.84 6.39
N ASP A 245 -16.01 -9.37 6.32
CA ASP A 245 -16.91 -9.57 7.44
C ASP A 245 -16.33 -10.46 8.55
N TYR A 246 -15.49 -11.44 8.19
CA TYR A 246 -14.75 -12.29 9.11
C TYR A 246 -13.80 -11.46 10.01
N ALA A 247 -13.07 -10.51 9.43
CA ALA A 247 -12.18 -9.63 10.16
C ALA A 247 -12.95 -8.66 11.05
N ILE A 248 -14.03 -8.05 10.54
CA ILE A 248 -14.91 -7.15 11.30
C ILE A 248 -15.50 -7.86 12.54
N LYS A 249 -15.95 -9.13 12.40
CA LYS A 249 -16.45 -9.95 13.51
C LYS A 249 -15.36 -10.24 14.55
N ALA A 250 -14.16 -10.59 14.10
CA ALA A 250 -13.03 -10.85 14.99
C ALA A 250 -12.63 -9.59 15.76
N ILE A 251 -12.53 -8.44 15.08
CA ILE A 251 -12.18 -7.15 15.70
C ILE A 251 -13.23 -6.76 16.75
N LYS A 252 -14.55 -6.90 16.49
CA LYS A 252 -15.60 -6.63 17.48
C LYS A 252 -15.40 -7.41 18.78
N LYS A 253 -15.11 -8.71 18.70
CA LYS A 253 -14.82 -9.54 19.88
C LYS A 253 -13.52 -9.12 20.61
N ILE A 254 -12.48 -8.75 19.87
CA ILE A 254 -11.21 -8.25 20.45
C ILE A 254 -11.44 -6.96 21.23
N LEU A 255 -12.27 -6.06 20.72
CA LEU A 255 -12.62 -4.79 21.40
C LEU A 255 -13.28 -5.01 22.76
N GLU A 256 -14.10 -6.07 22.92
CA GLU A 256 -14.74 -6.45 24.18
C GLU A 256 -13.70 -6.85 25.25
N MET A 257 -12.55 -7.39 24.83
CA MET A 257 -11.46 -7.85 25.72
C MET A 257 -10.58 -6.73 26.26
N LYS A 258 -10.82 -5.49 25.89
CA LYS A 258 -10.08 -4.29 26.33
C LYS A 258 -8.57 -4.32 26.04
N LEU A 259 -8.14 -5.07 25.04
CA LEU A 259 -6.76 -5.05 24.56
C LEU A 259 -6.46 -3.77 23.77
N PRO A 260 -5.21 -3.27 23.80
CA PRO A 260 -4.77 -2.24 22.87
C PRO A 260 -4.89 -2.70 21.42
N VAL A 261 -5.43 -1.86 20.54
CA VAL A 261 -5.57 -2.15 19.12
C VAL A 261 -5.06 -0.97 18.31
N PHE A 262 -4.18 -1.23 17.35
CA PHE A 262 -3.73 -0.24 16.38
C PHE A 262 -4.00 -0.72 14.96
N GLY A 263 -4.62 0.13 14.12
CA GLY A 263 -4.92 -0.17 12.72
C GLY A 263 -4.30 0.83 11.75
N ILE A 264 -3.71 0.32 10.65
CA ILE A 264 -3.16 1.12 9.55
C ILE A 264 -3.93 0.85 8.25
N CYS A 265 -4.33 1.91 7.54
CA CYS A 265 -4.93 1.89 6.21
C CYS A 265 -6.17 0.99 6.16
N LEU A 266 -6.13 -0.21 5.57
CA LEU A 266 -7.25 -1.15 5.60
C LEU A 266 -7.64 -1.50 7.05
N GLY A 267 -6.67 -1.69 7.95
CA GLY A 267 -6.91 -1.92 9.37
C GLY A 267 -7.65 -0.77 10.07
N HIS A 268 -7.40 0.48 9.65
CA HIS A 268 -8.17 1.64 10.11
C HIS A 268 -9.64 1.55 9.65
N GLN A 269 -9.88 1.19 8.40
CA GLN A 269 -11.22 1.06 7.84
C GLN A 269 -11.99 -0.09 8.47
N LEU A 270 -11.36 -1.26 8.65
CA LEU A 270 -11.94 -2.42 9.32
C LEU A 270 -12.28 -2.13 10.79
N LEU A 271 -11.41 -1.38 11.48
CA LEU A 271 -11.69 -0.92 12.84
C LEU A 271 -12.89 0.01 12.86
N GLY A 272 -13.01 0.96 11.92
CA GLY A 272 -14.17 1.82 11.76
C GLY A 272 -15.46 1.01 11.59
N LEU A 273 -15.47 0.04 10.67
CA LEU A 273 -16.62 -0.87 10.45
C LEU A 273 -16.96 -1.69 11.71
N ALA A 274 -15.96 -2.15 12.44
CA ALA A 274 -16.18 -2.88 13.70
C ALA A 274 -16.79 -1.99 14.80
N LEU A 275 -16.49 -0.70 14.78
CA LEU A 275 -17.07 0.30 15.68
C LEU A 275 -18.45 0.82 15.21
N GLY A 276 -19.00 0.29 14.10
CA GLY A 276 -20.30 0.65 13.55
C GLY A 276 -20.29 1.88 12.64
N LEU A 277 -19.11 2.29 12.15
CA LEU A 277 -18.99 3.31 11.11
C LEU A 277 -19.19 2.70 9.73
N GLU A 278 -19.34 3.54 8.72
CA GLU A 278 -19.46 3.16 7.32
C GLU A 278 -18.21 3.60 6.54
N THR A 279 -17.96 2.93 5.43
CA THR A 279 -16.89 3.32 4.50
C THR A 279 -17.45 3.73 3.15
N GLU A 280 -16.69 4.52 2.41
CA GLU A 280 -17.09 4.98 1.07
C GLU A 280 -15.90 4.97 0.10
N LYS A 281 -16.18 4.63 -1.17
CA LYS A 281 -15.17 4.67 -2.23
C LYS A 281 -14.90 6.11 -2.63
N MET A 282 -13.64 6.50 -2.64
CA MET A 282 -13.18 7.81 -3.09
C MET A 282 -13.15 7.87 -4.63
N LYS A 283 -13.25 9.07 -5.19
CA LYS A 283 -13.25 9.28 -6.64
C LYS A 283 -11.96 8.78 -7.30
N PHE A 284 -10.79 9.12 -6.75
CA PHE A 284 -9.48 8.73 -7.27
C PHE A 284 -8.49 8.29 -6.19
N GLY A 285 -8.92 8.27 -4.91
CA GLY A 285 -8.11 7.88 -3.78
C GLY A 285 -6.96 8.83 -3.43
N HIS A 286 -6.20 8.45 -2.43
CA HIS A 286 -4.95 9.11 -2.06
C HIS A 286 -3.79 8.16 -2.31
N HIS A 287 -2.88 8.52 -3.21
CA HIS A 287 -1.71 7.70 -3.56
C HIS A 287 -0.48 8.60 -3.74
N GLY A 288 0.44 8.55 -2.79
CA GLY A 288 1.67 9.35 -2.81
C GLY A 288 2.25 9.56 -1.42
N ALA A 289 3.42 10.20 -1.37
CA ALA A 289 4.19 10.43 -0.14
C ALA A 289 4.23 11.90 0.30
N ASN A 290 3.30 12.71 -0.16
CA ASN A 290 3.29 14.17 0.06
C ASN A 290 1.92 14.68 0.54
N HIS A 291 1.16 13.85 1.25
CA HIS A 291 -0.17 14.20 1.73
C HIS A 291 -0.12 14.84 3.12
N PRO A 292 -0.51 16.12 3.26
CA PRO A 292 -0.55 16.78 4.55
C PRO A 292 -1.76 16.32 5.36
N VAL A 293 -1.51 15.88 6.58
CA VAL A 293 -2.52 15.44 7.54
C VAL A 293 -2.36 16.26 8.81
N LYS A 294 -3.46 16.81 9.31
CA LYS A 294 -3.52 17.60 10.53
C LYS A 294 -3.95 16.73 11.71
N ASP A 295 -3.17 16.72 12.78
CA ASP A 295 -3.58 16.27 14.10
C ASP A 295 -4.50 17.33 14.72
N LEU A 296 -5.71 16.92 15.08
CA LEU A 296 -6.73 17.84 15.62
C LEU A 296 -6.47 18.22 17.08
N LYS A 297 -5.68 17.41 17.81
CA LYS A 297 -5.35 17.67 19.21
C LYS A 297 -4.17 18.63 19.36
N SER A 298 -3.07 18.36 18.68
CA SER A 298 -1.86 19.19 18.72
C SER A 298 -1.91 20.38 17.75
N ASN A 299 -2.78 20.33 16.74
CA ASN A 299 -2.81 21.22 15.57
C ASN A 299 -1.57 21.13 14.68
N GLU A 300 -0.70 20.16 14.87
CA GLU A 300 0.46 19.91 14.02
C GLU A 300 0.06 19.33 12.68
N VAL A 301 0.89 19.56 11.68
CA VAL A 301 0.70 19.02 10.33
C VAL A 301 1.85 18.08 10.00
N PHE A 302 1.50 16.84 9.64
CA PHE A 302 2.44 15.82 9.20
C PHE A 302 2.32 15.62 7.71
N ILE A 303 3.45 15.42 7.01
CA ILE A 303 3.45 14.95 5.63
C ILE A 303 3.51 13.43 5.67
N THR A 304 2.50 12.80 5.07
CA THR A 304 2.28 11.36 5.17
C THR A 304 2.33 10.67 3.82
N SER A 305 2.68 9.41 3.84
CA SER A 305 2.48 8.52 2.70
C SER A 305 1.07 7.93 2.76
N GLN A 306 0.39 7.89 1.61
CA GLN A 306 -0.99 7.44 1.48
C GLN A 306 -1.13 6.46 0.33
N ASN A 307 -1.93 5.41 0.53
CA ASN A 307 -2.32 4.48 -0.52
C ASN A 307 -3.66 3.84 -0.19
N HIS A 308 -4.75 4.54 -0.49
CA HIS A 308 -6.10 4.02 -0.26
C HIS A 308 -7.12 4.63 -1.24
N GLY A 309 -8.08 3.80 -1.66
CA GLY A 309 -9.23 4.20 -2.49
C GLY A 309 -10.55 4.28 -1.72
N PHE A 310 -10.53 3.92 -0.43
CA PHE A 310 -11.69 4.00 0.46
C PHE A 310 -11.36 4.85 1.68
N THR A 311 -12.38 5.42 2.31
CA THR A 311 -12.28 6.23 3.53
C THR A 311 -13.47 5.97 4.43
N ILE A 312 -13.34 6.28 5.74
CA ILE A 312 -14.47 6.28 6.65
C ILE A 312 -15.40 7.45 6.28
N SER A 313 -16.71 7.17 6.21
CA SER A 313 -17.73 8.16 5.86
C SER A 313 -17.92 9.18 6.96
N GLU A 314 -17.87 10.46 6.59
CA GLU A 314 -18.11 11.60 7.50
C GLU A 314 -19.51 11.55 8.14
N ASN A 315 -20.51 11.04 7.41
CA ASN A 315 -21.87 10.96 7.93
C ASN A 315 -22.01 9.93 9.04
N SER A 316 -21.27 8.83 8.98
CA SER A 316 -21.32 7.79 10.02
C SER A 316 -20.69 8.24 11.35
N ILE A 317 -19.63 9.06 11.30
CA ILE A 317 -18.98 9.63 12.49
C ILE A 317 -19.92 10.57 13.26
N LYS A 318 -20.69 11.41 12.56
CA LYS A 318 -21.61 12.36 13.20
C LYS A 318 -22.67 11.67 14.07
N ASN A 319 -22.96 10.43 13.77
CA ASN A 319 -23.97 9.63 14.49
C ASN A 319 -23.35 8.72 15.57
N ASN A 320 -22.02 8.76 15.77
CA ASN A 320 -21.32 7.90 16.73
C ASN A 320 -20.48 8.73 17.71
N ASN A 321 -21.03 8.98 18.88
CA ASN A 321 -20.40 9.79 19.94
C ASN A 321 -19.26 9.07 20.68
N ASN A 322 -19.01 7.79 20.42
CA ASN A 322 -17.99 7.01 21.11
C ASN A 322 -16.64 6.98 20.38
N VAL A 323 -16.62 7.45 19.13
CA VAL A 323 -15.42 7.49 18.30
C VAL A 323 -15.00 8.93 18.09
N GLU A 324 -13.76 9.24 18.46
CA GLU A 324 -13.11 10.54 18.27
C GLU A 324 -12.33 10.55 16.96
N VAL A 325 -12.51 11.57 16.12
CA VAL A 325 -11.65 11.83 14.97
C VAL A 325 -10.40 12.53 15.44
N THR A 326 -9.24 11.93 15.21
CA THR A 326 -7.94 12.45 15.67
C THR A 326 -7.20 13.21 14.59
N HIS A 327 -7.35 12.81 13.32
CA HIS A 327 -6.58 13.38 12.20
C HIS A 327 -7.47 13.61 10.99
N ARG A 328 -7.13 14.65 10.20
CA ARG A 328 -7.80 14.98 8.94
C ARG A 328 -6.82 15.33 7.83
N SER A 329 -7.16 14.93 6.61
CA SER A 329 -6.47 15.36 5.39
C SER A 329 -6.68 16.86 5.15
N LEU A 330 -5.61 17.58 4.81
CA LEU A 330 -5.71 18.99 4.40
C LEU A 330 -6.07 19.16 2.91
N PHE A 331 -6.09 18.08 2.12
CA PHE A 331 -6.50 18.17 0.72
C PHE A 331 -8.02 18.21 0.54
N ASP A 332 -8.74 17.38 1.30
CA ASP A 332 -10.18 17.15 1.09
C ASP A 332 -10.96 16.95 2.40
N ASN A 333 -10.30 17.15 3.54
CA ASN A 333 -10.88 17.02 4.89
C ASN A 333 -11.36 15.60 5.25
N THR A 334 -10.99 14.57 4.49
CA THR A 334 -11.31 13.17 4.83
C THR A 334 -10.69 12.75 6.16
N ILE A 335 -11.34 11.79 6.83
CA ILE A 335 -10.91 11.24 8.12
C ILE A 335 -9.62 10.44 7.90
N GLN A 336 -8.58 10.79 8.67
CA GLN A 336 -7.26 10.17 8.57
C GLN A 336 -6.83 9.45 9.84
N GLY A 337 -7.60 9.57 10.91
CA GLY A 337 -7.36 8.87 12.17
C GLY A 337 -8.57 8.89 13.07
N ILE A 338 -8.77 7.81 13.81
CA ILE A 338 -9.79 7.69 14.83
C ILE A 338 -9.22 7.12 16.13
N SER A 339 -9.87 7.46 17.24
CA SER A 339 -9.59 6.94 18.57
C SER A 339 -10.87 6.49 19.25
N TYR A 340 -10.79 5.47 20.09
CA TYR A 340 -11.89 4.90 20.86
C TYR A 340 -11.38 4.41 22.22
N ALA A 341 -12.23 4.40 23.23
CA ALA A 341 -11.92 3.88 24.56
C ALA A 341 -10.66 4.52 25.20
N ASP A 342 -10.67 5.85 25.31
CA ASP A 342 -9.61 6.67 25.94
C ASP A 342 -8.20 6.46 25.30
N GLY A 343 -8.17 6.26 23.99
CA GLY A 343 -6.93 6.12 23.24
C GLY A 343 -6.30 4.72 23.25
N ARG A 344 -6.91 3.75 23.93
CA ARG A 344 -6.44 2.36 23.92
C ARG A 344 -6.61 1.71 22.54
N VAL A 345 -7.61 2.13 21.79
CA VAL A 345 -7.89 1.70 20.42
C VAL A 345 -7.75 2.93 19.52
N PHE A 346 -6.85 2.86 18.57
CA PHE A 346 -6.60 3.96 17.65
C PHE A 346 -6.20 3.45 16.27
N SER A 347 -6.34 4.29 15.28
CA SER A 347 -5.93 3.92 13.92
C SER A 347 -5.59 5.13 13.07
N PHE A 348 -4.84 4.88 12.00
CA PHE A 348 -4.39 5.89 11.08
C PHE A 348 -4.57 5.41 9.63
N GLN A 349 -5.15 6.27 8.78
CA GLN A 349 -5.40 5.94 7.37
C GLN A 349 -4.11 5.94 6.53
N GLY A 350 -3.19 6.84 6.84
CA GLY A 350 -1.88 6.92 6.21
C GLY A 350 -0.92 5.83 6.67
N HIS A 351 0.24 5.82 6.05
CA HIS A 351 1.30 4.84 6.26
C HIS A 351 2.47 5.48 7.02
N PRO A 352 2.50 5.48 8.36
CA PRO A 352 3.58 6.07 9.14
C PRO A 352 4.90 5.29 9.00
N GLU A 353 4.82 4.03 8.58
CA GLU A 353 5.99 3.17 8.31
C GLU A 353 6.66 3.46 6.97
N ALA A 354 5.95 4.12 6.05
CA ALA A 354 6.44 4.31 4.71
C ALA A 354 7.40 5.50 4.63
N SER A 355 8.61 5.23 4.22
CA SER A 355 9.62 6.24 3.88
C SER A 355 10.19 5.90 2.48
N PRO A 356 9.37 6.06 1.42
CA PRO A 356 9.72 5.58 0.09
C PRO A 356 11.04 6.20 -0.40
N GLY A 357 11.99 5.35 -0.71
CA GLY A 357 13.33 5.74 -1.14
C GLY A 357 14.23 6.31 -0.04
N CYS A 358 13.85 6.25 1.24
CA CYS A 358 14.68 6.77 2.33
C CYS A 358 16.07 6.12 2.35
N LEU A 359 16.15 4.81 2.17
CA LEU A 359 17.41 4.07 2.14
C LEU A 359 18.26 4.36 0.89
N LEU A 360 17.67 4.90 -0.17
CA LEU A 360 18.42 5.29 -1.39
C LEU A 360 19.28 6.55 -1.17
N TYR A 361 18.86 7.42 -0.26
CA TYR A 361 19.53 8.69 0.04
C TYR A 361 20.40 8.62 1.29
N THR A 362 20.28 7.57 2.10
CA THR A 362 21.19 7.34 3.22
C THR A 362 22.49 6.72 2.68
N SER A 363 23.44 7.58 2.32
CA SER A 363 24.78 7.13 2.05
C SER A 363 25.41 6.61 3.34
N PRO A 364 26.15 5.48 3.32
CA PRO A 364 26.91 5.02 4.48
C PRO A 364 28.12 5.92 4.78
N SER A 365 28.08 7.20 4.42
CA SER A 365 29.12 8.18 4.73
C SER A 365 29.21 8.39 6.23
N PRO A 366 30.41 8.36 6.82
CA PRO A 366 30.60 8.70 8.23
C PRO A 366 30.07 10.07 8.61
N ARG A 367 29.87 10.99 7.65
CA ARG A 367 29.27 12.30 7.85
C ARG A 367 27.76 12.24 8.10
N ASP A 368 27.07 11.21 7.58
CA ASP A 368 25.62 11.05 7.73
C ASP A 368 25.25 10.44 9.08
N LEU A 369 26.13 9.66 9.69
CA LEU A 369 25.98 9.13 11.05
C LEU A 369 25.84 10.23 12.13
N TYR A 370 26.32 11.44 11.88
CA TYR A 370 26.19 12.57 12.79
C TYR A 370 24.96 13.46 12.54
N ARG A 371 24.28 13.31 11.41
CA ARG A 371 23.08 14.09 11.06
C ARG A 371 21.76 13.37 11.29
N SER A 372 21.76 12.06 11.44
CA SER A 372 20.55 11.25 11.66
C SER A 372 20.14 11.16 13.14
N ARG A 373 20.40 12.16 13.95
CA ARG A 373 19.68 12.32 15.20
C ARG A 373 18.29 12.87 14.88
N MET A 374 17.37 12.00 14.54
CA MET A 374 15.96 12.31 14.68
C MET A 374 15.71 12.77 16.11
N PRO A 375 14.93 13.84 16.33
CA PRO A 375 14.55 14.23 17.69
C PRO A 375 13.85 13.02 18.34
N SER A 376 14.31 12.68 19.53
CA SER A 376 13.73 11.62 20.36
C SER A 376 12.41 12.10 20.98
N SER A 377 11.41 12.37 20.15
CA SER A 377 10.06 12.70 20.60
C SER A 377 9.04 12.27 19.55
N ALA A 378 8.69 11.02 19.59
CA ALA A 378 7.41 10.48 19.16
C ALA A 378 7.14 9.22 19.99
#